data_9b3a29cd18974459b93e1cb4139ec91e
#
_entry.id   9b3a29cd18974459b93e1cb4139ec91e
#
_cell.length_a   1.000
_cell.length_b   1.000
_cell.length_c   1.000
_cell.angle_alpha   90.00
_cell.angle_beta   90.00
_cell.angle_gamma   90.00
#
_symmetry.space_group_name_H-M   'P 1'
#
loop_
_entity.id
_entity.type
_entity.pdbx_description
1 polymer ?
#
loop_
_entity_poly.entity_id
_entity_poly.type
_entity_poly.pdbx_seq_one_letter_code
_entity_poly.pdbx_strand_id
1 'polypeptide(L)'
;MKYNFSKYQGLGNDFIIFDARGNNLDNLFTENKDNFVEQLCHRNFGIGADGIILILESKNKCFVKMRIFNSDGSEPEMCGNGIRCLIAFLNDNNEIKDKSEIRIETKAGLILTSIAGNENIKVNMGEPILSPEDIPTKLLMNNLTVPNGKITINDQTLNVYAASMGNPHMIVFVDKIDNIPFEEWGKFLEKHHTFPNDTNVHFVELIDKSNIKVKVWERGCGPTLACGTGACACLVITSKLGKTLNNANVYLPGGKLE
;
A
#
# COMPACT_ATOMS: atom_id res chain seq x y z
N MET A 1 21.75 14.10 21.44
CA MET A 1 20.86 15.03 20.70
C MET A 1 19.42 14.66 21.03
N LYS A 2 18.48 15.61 21.00
CA LYS A 2 17.04 15.35 21.15
C LYS A 2 16.37 15.66 19.81
N TYR A 3 15.57 14.74 19.33
CA TYR A 3 14.76 14.94 18.12
C TYR A 3 13.29 14.82 18.48
N ASN A 4 12.46 15.70 17.94
CA ASN A 4 11.03 15.61 18.05
C ASN A 4 10.50 14.65 17.01
N PHE A 5 9.47 13.90 17.35
CA PHE A 5 8.75 13.03 16.42
C PHE A 5 7.25 13.15 16.64
N SER A 6 6.50 12.77 15.65
CA SER A 6 5.05 12.58 15.71
C SER A 6 4.71 11.16 15.34
N LYS A 7 3.57 10.65 15.82
CA LYS A 7 3.11 9.31 15.46
C LYS A 7 1.74 9.39 14.83
N TYR A 8 1.63 8.88 13.61
CA TYR A 8 0.41 8.84 12.80
C TYR A 8 0.10 7.44 12.37
N GLN A 9 -1.16 7.18 12.03
CA GLN A 9 -1.61 5.89 11.50
C GLN A 9 -2.59 6.08 10.33
N GLY A 10 -2.54 5.18 9.38
CA GLY A 10 -3.49 5.09 8.27
C GLY A 10 -4.04 3.67 8.17
N LEU A 11 -5.27 3.46 8.63
CA LEU A 11 -5.94 2.15 8.65
C LEU A 11 -5.18 1.08 9.45
N GLY A 12 -4.65 1.48 10.62
CA GLY A 12 -3.91 0.60 11.52
C GLY A 12 -2.43 0.41 11.19
N ASN A 13 -1.96 0.93 10.05
CA ASN A 13 -0.54 0.96 9.71
C ASN A 13 0.07 2.26 10.24
N ASP A 14 0.95 2.18 11.26
CA ASP A 14 1.43 3.31 12.02
C ASP A 14 2.89 3.69 11.72
N PHE A 15 3.16 5.00 11.72
CA PHE A 15 4.46 5.55 11.37
C PHE A 15 4.94 6.56 12.39
N ILE A 16 6.24 6.52 12.69
CA ILE A 16 6.97 7.58 13.37
C ILE A 16 7.40 8.59 12.30
N ILE A 17 6.99 9.85 12.44
CA ILE A 17 7.32 10.91 11.49
C ILE A 17 8.36 11.83 12.12
N PHE A 18 9.48 12.02 11.43
CA PHE A 18 10.51 13.00 11.76
C PHE A 18 10.57 14.08 10.70
N ASP A 19 10.55 15.33 11.14
CA ASP A 19 10.90 16.46 10.28
C ASP A 19 12.41 16.65 10.28
N ALA A 20 13.04 16.27 9.18
CA ALA A 20 14.47 16.36 8.98
C ALA A 20 14.88 17.58 8.13
N ARG A 21 13.94 18.49 7.84
CA ARG A 21 14.24 19.73 7.12
C ARG A 21 15.11 20.64 7.98
N GLY A 22 16.16 21.21 7.36
CA GLY A 22 17.08 22.14 8.03
C GLY A 22 17.96 21.51 9.10
N ASN A 23 18.07 20.18 9.19
CA ASN A 23 18.95 19.48 10.11
C ASN A 23 19.62 18.25 9.46
N ASN A 24 20.55 17.61 10.19
CA ASN A 24 21.32 16.47 9.68
C ASN A 24 20.72 15.10 10.07
N LEU A 25 19.45 15.05 10.44
CA LEU A 25 18.83 13.81 10.90
C LEU A 25 18.81 12.72 9.81
N ASP A 26 18.70 13.11 8.52
CA ASP A 26 18.74 12.19 7.39
C ASP A 26 20.03 11.34 7.34
N ASN A 27 21.15 11.89 7.81
CA ASN A 27 22.43 11.17 7.84
C ASN A 27 22.38 9.94 8.78
N LEU A 28 21.68 10.03 9.91
CA LEU A 28 21.53 8.91 10.84
C LEU A 28 20.83 7.71 10.20
N PHE A 29 19.86 8.00 9.32
CA PHE A 29 19.11 6.98 8.59
C PHE A 29 19.85 6.48 7.33
N THR A 30 20.95 7.11 6.96
CA THR A 30 21.76 6.67 5.82
C THR A 30 22.95 5.82 6.28
N GLU A 31 23.59 6.18 7.38
CA GLU A 31 24.84 5.55 7.86
C GLU A 31 24.58 4.29 8.71
N ASN A 32 23.50 4.25 9.50
CA ASN A 32 23.18 3.17 10.43
C ASN A 32 21.69 2.73 10.34
N LYS A 33 21.11 2.79 9.16
CA LYS A 33 19.66 2.71 8.99
C LYS A 33 19.02 1.44 9.59
N ASP A 34 19.56 0.28 9.29
CA ASP A 34 18.92 -0.99 9.62
C ASP A 34 18.74 -1.13 11.14
N ASN A 35 19.83 -1.02 11.90
CA ASN A 35 19.78 -1.16 13.36
C ASN A 35 19.04 -0.01 14.05
N PHE A 36 19.16 1.24 13.54
CA PHE A 36 18.52 2.41 14.13
C PHE A 36 16.99 2.40 13.89
N VAL A 37 16.56 2.05 12.70
CA VAL A 37 15.13 1.92 12.36
C VAL A 37 14.47 0.81 13.15
N GLU A 38 15.08 -0.39 13.19
CA GLU A 38 14.58 -1.53 13.96
C GLU A 38 14.40 -1.19 15.44
N GLN A 39 15.41 -0.51 16.04
CA GLN A 39 15.34 -0.09 17.45
C GLN A 39 14.21 0.88 17.71
N LEU A 40 14.02 1.90 16.85
CA LEU A 40 12.95 2.87 17.00
C LEU A 40 11.57 2.24 16.80
N CYS A 41 11.44 1.33 15.83
CA CYS A 41 10.19 0.66 15.50
C CYS A 41 9.82 -0.46 16.48
N HIS A 42 10.75 -0.91 17.33
CA HIS A 42 10.49 -1.99 18.27
C HIS A 42 9.41 -1.60 19.29
N ARG A 43 8.29 -2.33 19.30
CA ARG A 43 7.09 -1.92 20.07
C ARG A 43 7.27 -1.96 21.59
N ASN A 44 8.20 -2.75 22.10
CA ASN A 44 8.44 -2.89 23.54
C ASN A 44 9.68 -2.11 24.04
N PHE A 45 10.66 -1.88 23.17
CA PHE A 45 11.94 -1.29 23.57
C PHE A 45 12.27 0.01 22.85
N GLY A 46 11.45 0.42 21.87
CA GLY A 46 11.55 1.67 21.14
C GLY A 46 10.28 2.51 21.26
N ILE A 47 10.03 3.36 20.28
CA ILE A 47 8.78 4.11 20.14
C ILE A 47 7.65 3.17 19.68
N GLY A 48 7.98 2.19 18.85
CA GLY A 48 7.07 1.20 18.31
C GLY A 48 6.26 1.72 17.12
N ALA A 49 6.47 1.16 15.94
CA ALA A 49 5.70 1.47 14.73
C ALA A 49 5.95 0.42 13.64
N ASP A 50 5.15 0.45 12.58
CA ASP A 50 5.36 -0.36 11.37
C ASP A 50 6.44 0.25 10.46
N GLY A 51 6.77 1.52 10.68
CA GLY A 51 7.83 2.17 9.91
C GLY A 51 8.09 3.62 10.33
N ILE A 52 9.02 4.24 9.63
CA ILE A 52 9.46 5.62 9.86
C ILE A 52 9.30 6.42 8.57
N ILE A 53 8.84 7.66 8.69
CA ILE A 53 8.77 8.64 7.62
C ILE A 53 9.72 9.79 7.96
N LEU A 54 10.61 10.14 7.02
CA LEU A 54 11.41 11.35 7.09
C LEU A 54 10.87 12.39 6.12
N ILE A 55 10.66 13.59 6.61
CA ILE A 55 10.32 14.77 5.81
C ILE A 55 11.59 15.52 5.49
N LEU A 56 11.88 15.71 4.22
CA LEU A 56 13.06 16.40 3.71
C LEU A 56 12.64 17.56 2.80
N GLU A 57 13.55 18.50 2.59
CA GLU A 57 13.38 19.49 1.55
C GLU A 57 13.43 18.85 0.16
N SER A 58 12.48 19.21 -0.71
CA SER A 58 12.51 18.78 -2.10
C SER A 58 13.38 19.71 -2.95
N LYS A 59 14.19 19.09 -3.81
CA LYS A 59 14.96 19.81 -4.84
C LYS A 59 14.18 19.95 -6.17
N ASN A 60 13.02 19.28 -6.30
CA ASN A 60 12.27 19.12 -7.56
C ASN A 60 10.97 19.95 -7.60
N LYS A 61 10.93 21.10 -6.91
CA LYS A 61 9.72 21.95 -6.82
C LYS A 61 8.48 21.23 -6.26
N CYS A 62 8.67 20.16 -5.51
CA CYS A 62 7.64 19.52 -4.72
C CYS A 62 7.49 20.23 -3.37
N PHE A 63 6.36 19.98 -2.69
CA PHE A 63 6.13 20.58 -1.37
C PHE A 63 7.15 20.08 -0.34
N VAL A 64 7.34 18.77 -0.29
CA VAL A 64 8.39 18.10 0.49
C VAL A 64 8.87 16.85 -0.25
N LYS A 65 10.00 16.30 0.21
CA LYS A 65 10.46 14.96 -0.13
C LYS A 65 10.19 14.02 1.03
N MET A 66 9.64 12.86 0.75
CA MET A 66 9.42 11.77 1.69
C MET A 66 10.44 10.65 1.47
N ARG A 67 11.11 10.25 2.55
CA ARG A 67 11.74 8.93 2.65
C ARG A 67 10.91 8.08 3.62
N ILE A 68 10.79 6.81 3.35
CA ILE A 68 10.06 5.88 4.20
C ILE A 68 10.90 4.63 4.44
N PHE A 69 10.86 4.13 5.67
CA PHE A 69 11.54 2.91 6.09
C PHE A 69 10.55 1.98 6.74
N ASN A 70 10.55 0.72 6.35
CA ASN A 70 9.85 -0.34 7.07
C ASN A 70 10.54 -0.61 8.42
N SER A 71 9.87 -1.31 9.32
CA SER A 71 10.41 -1.64 10.65
C SER A 71 11.68 -2.51 10.62
N ASP A 72 11.97 -3.19 9.51
CA ASP A 72 13.18 -3.98 9.25
C ASP A 72 14.35 -3.17 8.66
N GLY A 73 14.20 -1.84 8.56
CA GLY A 73 15.19 -0.95 7.97
C GLY A 73 15.18 -0.89 6.44
N SER A 74 14.40 -1.71 5.76
CA SER A 74 14.25 -1.61 4.30
C SER A 74 13.58 -0.30 3.89
N GLU A 75 13.96 0.26 2.74
CA GLU A 75 13.44 1.52 2.22
C GLU A 75 12.62 1.26 0.95
N PRO A 76 11.29 1.09 1.05
CA PRO A 76 10.43 0.92 -0.11
C PRO A 76 10.35 2.22 -0.93
N GLU A 77 9.96 2.09 -2.19
CA GLU A 77 9.87 3.23 -3.09
C GLU A 77 8.73 4.20 -2.71
N MET A 78 7.60 3.66 -2.22
CA MET A 78 6.42 4.42 -1.83
C MET A 78 5.51 3.56 -0.93
N CYS A 79 4.71 4.23 -0.10
CA CYS A 79 3.64 3.62 0.68
C CYS A 79 2.42 4.56 0.72
N GLY A 80 1.29 4.13 0.17
CA GLY A 80 0.06 4.94 0.14
C GLY A 80 -0.46 5.32 1.54
N ASN A 81 -0.32 4.43 2.53
CA ASN A 81 -0.66 4.72 3.93
C ASN A 81 0.29 5.79 4.50
N GLY A 82 1.59 5.65 4.25
CA GLY A 82 2.60 6.61 4.69
C GLY A 82 2.40 7.99 4.08
N ILE A 83 2.05 8.08 2.80
CA ILE A 83 1.71 9.37 2.15
C ILE A 83 0.53 10.03 2.86
N ARG A 84 -0.54 9.29 3.20
CA ARG A 84 -1.68 9.87 3.92
C ARG A 84 -1.26 10.37 5.32
N CYS A 85 -0.43 9.62 6.03
CA CYS A 85 0.10 10.04 7.34
C CYS A 85 0.95 11.31 7.22
N LEU A 86 1.80 11.41 6.20
CA LEU A 86 2.58 12.61 5.91
C LEU A 86 1.70 13.83 5.64
N ILE A 87 0.69 13.69 4.78
CA ILE A 87 -0.22 14.80 4.45
C ILE A 87 -1.03 15.23 5.67
N ALA A 88 -1.50 14.28 6.49
CA ALA A 88 -2.18 14.58 7.75
C ALA A 88 -1.25 15.38 8.68
N PHE A 89 -0.01 14.94 8.88
CA PHE A 89 0.97 15.65 9.69
C PHE A 89 1.19 17.10 9.21
N LEU A 90 1.41 17.29 7.91
CA LEU A 90 1.63 18.63 7.34
C LEU A 90 0.40 19.53 7.44
N ASN A 91 -0.81 18.95 7.29
CA ASN A 91 -2.07 19.69 7.46
C ASN A 91 -2.31 20.10 8.90
N ASP A 92 -2.07 19.20 9.87
CA ASP A 92 -2.22 19.48 11.32
C ASP A 92 -1.26 20.56 11.80
N ASN A 93 -0.08 20.66 11.17
CA ASN A 93 0.89 21.74 11.43
C ASN A 93 0.60 23.03 10.64
N ASN A 94 -0.56 23.11 9.94
CA ASN A 94 -0.98 24.27 9.14
C ASN A 94 0.00 24.68 8.02
N GLU A 95 0.79 23.72 7.50
CA GLU A 95 1.75 23.98 6.44
C GLU A 95 1.08 24.00 5.05
N ILE A 96 0.02 23.20 4.86
CA ILE A 96 -0.68 23.07 3.59
C ILE A 96 -1.72 24.20 3.44
N LYS A 97 -1.43 25.18 2.57
CA LYS A 97 -2.33 26.29 2.27
C LYS A 97 -3.29 25.97 1.12
N ASP A 98 -2.77 25.39 0.06
CA ASP A 98 -3.57 24.92 -1.08
C ASP A 98 -3.76 23.40 -0.97
N LYS A 99 -5.00 22.99 -0.71
CA LYS A 99 -5.40 21.59 -0.52
C LYS A 99 -5.75 20.88 -1.84
N SER A 100 -5.79 21.60 -2.97
CA SER A 100 -6.23 21.06 -4.25
C SER A 100 -5.19 20.16 -4.92
N GLU A 101 -3.91 20.52 -4.80
CA GLU A 101 -2.80 19.73 -5.34
C GLU A 101 -1.55 19.90 -4.47
N ILE A 102 -1.10 18.80 -3.87
CA ILE A 102 0.10 18.74 -3.05
C ILE A 102 1.04 17.72 -3.68
N ARG A 103 2.22 18.19 -4.08
CA ARG A 103 3.24 17.39 -4.77
C ARG A 103 4.26 16.87 -3.78
N ILE A 104 4.38 15.55 -3.69
CA ILE A 104 5.33 14.87 -2.81
C ILE A 104 6.38 14.17 -3.66
N GLU A 105 7.66 14.47 -3.40
CA GLU A 105 8.77 13.74 -3.98
C GLU A 105 8.98 12.44 -3.19
N THR A 106 9.04 11.30 -3.87
CA THR A 106 9.33 9.98 -3.28
C THR A 106 10.40 9.26 -4.09
N LYS A 107 10.85 8.11 -3.60
CA LYS A 107 11.76 7.24 -4.36
C LYS A 107 11.10 6.66 -5.63
N ALA A 108 9.77 6.48 -5.63
CA ALA A 108 8.99 6.11 -6.82
C ALA A 108 8.75 7.29 -7.80
N GLY A 109 9.22 8.49 -7.47
CA GLY A 109 9.00 9.71 -8.24
C GLY A 109 8.00 10.66 -7.60
N LEU A 110 7.35 11.46 -8.43
CA LEU A 110 6.35 12.45 -8.01
C LEU A 110 5.02 11.78 -7.70
N ILE A 111 4.51 11.99 -6.50
CA ILE A 111 3.16 11.58 -6.10
C ILE A 111 2.28 12.83 -5.94
N LEU A 112 1.14 12.84 -6.60
CA LEU A 112 0.13 13.89 -6.48
C LEU A 112 -0.87 13.50 -5.39
N THR A 113 -1.14 14.42 -4.50
CA THR A 113 -2.12 14.27 -3.43
C THR A 113 -3.03 15.48 -3.35
N SER A 114 -4.17 15.35 -2.70
CA SER A 114 -5.07 16.47 -2.37
C SER A 114 -5.84 16.18 -1.10
N ILE A 115 -6.37 17.22 -0.46
CA ILE A 115 -7.28 17.09 0.67
C ILE A 115 -8.66 17.57 0.22
N ALA A 116 -9.66 16.71 0.27
CA ALA A 116 -11.01 16.99 -0.18
C ALA A 116 -12.02 16.93 0.98
N GLY A 117 -13.05 17.77 0.92
CA GLY A 117 -14.19 17.73 1.85
C GLY A 117 -13.77 17.68 3.32
N ASN A 118 -14.28 16.69 4.04
CA ASN A 118 -14.04 16.47 5.48
C ASN A 118 -12.61 15.95 5.77
N GLU A 119 -11.59 16.60 5.21
CA GLU A 119 -10.17 16.25 5.39
C GLU A 119 -9.78 14.87 4.81
N ASN A 120 -10.54 14.35 3.86
CA ASN A 120 -10.21 13.13 3.16
C ASN A 120 -8.97 13.33 2.28
N ILE A 121 -7.91 12.61 2.57
CA ILE A 121 -6.66 12.66 1.82
C ILE A 121 -6.76 11.72 0.62
N LYS A 122 -6.66 12.30 -0.58
CA LYS A 122 -6.59 11.56 -1.83
C LYS A 122 -5.14 11.42 -2.28
N VAL A 123 -4.78 10.22 -2.72
CA VAL A 123 -3.45 9.91 -3.27
C VAL A 123 -3.63 9.39 -4.69
N ASN A 124 -2.98 10.02 -5.65
CA ASN A 124 -2.92 9.48 -7.01
C ASN A 124 -1.90 8.34 -7.04
N MET A 125 -2.40 7.12 -7.16
CA MET A 125 -1.59 5.89 -7.15
C MET A 125 -1.03 5.53 -8.54
N GLY A 126 -1.22 6.39 -9.54
CA GLY A 126 -0.81 6.13 -10.92
C GLY A 126 -1.79 5.24 -11.69
N GLU A 127 -1.36 4.83 -12.88
CA GLU A 127 -2.15 3.96 -13.75
C GLU A 127 -1.88 2.49 -13.47
N PRO A 128 -2.92 1.63 -13.52
CA PRO A 128 -2.72 0.20 -13.34
C PRO A 128 -2.01 -0.43 -14.54
N ILE A 129 -1.12 -1.36 -14.27
CA ILE A 129 -0.44 -2.17 -15.27
C ILE A 129 -1.18 -3.51 -15.37
N LEU A 130 -1.61 -3.85 -16.60
CA LEU A 130 -2.35 -5.09 -16.90
C LEU A 130 -1.62 -5.99 -17.91
N SER A 131 -0.45 -5.59 -18.39
CA SER A 131 0.42 -6.46 -19.21
C SER A 131 1.02 -7.55 -18.32
N PRO A 132 0.85 -8.85 -18.65
CA PRO A 132 1.41 -9.93 -17.84
C PRO A 132 2.92 -9.84 -17.64
N GLU A 133 3.65 -9.38 -18.64
CA GLU A 133 5.10 -9.22 -18.61
C GLU A 133 5.55 -8.17 -17.62
N ASP A 134 4.80 -7.04 -17.57
CA ASP A 134 5.09 -5.91 -16.69
C ASP A 134 4.58 -6.12 -15.24
N ILE A 135 3.65 -7.08 -15.03
CA ILE A 135 3.23 -7.52 -13.68
C ILE A 135 4.21 -8.51 -13.07
N PRO A 136 5.17 -9.02 -13.71
CA PRO A 136 5.82 -10.31 -13.86
C PRO A 136 4.95 -11.51 -13.41
N THR A 137 3.97 -11.88 -14.26
CA THR A 137 3.13 -13.05 -14.04
C THR A 137 3.06 -13.96 -15.26
N LYS A 138 2.85 -15.27 -15.04
CA LYS A 138 2.57 -16.27 -16.08
C LYS A 138 1.09 -16.41 -16.41
N LEU A 139 0.22 -15.63 -15.77
CA LEU A 139 -1.19 -15.55 -16.14
C LEU A 139 -1.34 -14.92 -17.53
N LEU A 140 -2.32 -15.39 -18.28
CA LEU A 140 -2.57 -14.95 -19.65
C LEU A 140 -3.83 -14.07 -19.71
N MET A 141 -4.00 -13.33 -20.80
CA MET A 141 -5.18 -12.48 -21.00
C MET A 141 -6.48 -13.27 -21.28
N ASN A 142 -6.42 -14.52 -21.76
CA ASN A 142 -7.52 -15.49 -21.87
C ASN A 142 -8.90 -14.91 -22.16
N ASN A 143 -9.13 -14.23 -23.25
CA ASN A 143 -10.42 -13.61 -23.62
C ASN A 143 -10.98 -12.55 -22.63
N LEU A 144 -10.23 -12.19 -21.59
CA LEU A 144 -10.56 -11.11 -20.69
C LEU A 144 -9.60 -9.94 -20.91
N THR A 145 -10.00 -8.76 -20.42
CA THR A 145 -9.16 -7.54 -20.50
C THR A 145 -8.14 -7.45 -19.38
N VAL A 146 -7.98 -8.52 -18.60
CA VAL A 146 -7.07 -8.64 -17.46
C VAL A 146 -6.41 -10.02 -17.44
N PRO A 147 -5.16 -10.16 -17.00
CA PRO A 147 -4.50 -11.45 -16.84
C PRO A 147 -5.28 -12.32 -15.85
N ASN A 148 -5.51 -13.57 -16.23
CA ASN A 148 -6.31 -14.49 -15.43
C ASN A 148 -5.91 -15.93 -15.62
N GLY A 149 -6.31 -16.78 -14.68
CA GLY A 149 -6.07 -18.22 -14.73
C GLY A 149 -6.76 -18.96 -13.59
N LYS A 150 -6.39 -20.21 -13.42
CA LYS A 150 -6.91 -21.07 -12.34
C LYS A 150 -5.74 -21.65 -11.55
N ILE A 151 -5.89 -21.67 -10.24
CA ILE A 151 -4.95 -22.30 -9.30
C ILE A 151 -5.74 -23.25 -8.43
N THR A 152 -5.23 -24.46 -8.24
CA THR A 152 -5.87 -25.48 -7.38
C THR A 152 -5.11 -25.60 -6.08
N ILE A 153 -5.83 -25.52 -4.96
CA ILE A 153 -5.33 -25.73 -3.60
C ILE A 153 -6.28 -26.72 -2.91
N ASN A 154 -5.75 -27.86 -2.42
CA ASN A 154 -6.52 -28.87 -1.69
C ASN A 154 -7.86 -29.20 -2.36
N ASP A 155 -7.83 -29.59 -3.64
CA ASP A 155 -8.99 -29.90 -4.47
C ASP A 155 -9.97 -28.75 -4.76
N GLN A 156 -9.68 -27.53 -4.29
CA GLN A 156 -10.43 -26.33 -4.64
C GLN A 156 -9.75 -25.56 -5.75
N THR A 157 -10.48 -25.29 -6.82
CA THR A 157 -9.96 -24.51 -7.96
C THR A 157 -10.43 -23.07 -7.85
N LEU A 158 -9.47 -22.16 -7.67
CA LEU A 158 -9.68 -20.72 -7.55
C LEU A 158 -9.46 -20.03 -8.89
N ASN A 159 -10.37 -19.14 -9.28
CA ASN A 159 -10.10 -18.20 -10.37
C ASN A 159 -9.27 -17.05 -9.83
N VAL A 160 -8.12 -16.80 -10.46
CA VAL A 160 -7.17 -15.77 -10.05
C VAL A 160 -6.96 -14.75 -11.16
N TYR A 161 -6.73 -13.52 -10.77
CA TYR A 161 -6.52 -12.38 -11.65
C TYR A 161 -5.28 -11.61 -11.21
N ALA A 162 -4.65 -10.87 -12.13
CA ALA A 162 -3.48 -10.07 -11.81
C ALA A 162 -3.60 -8.63 -12.27
N ALA A 163 -3.04 -7.74 -11.46
CA ALA A 163 -2.78 -6.33 -11.79
C ALA A 163 -1.52 -5.87 -11.07
N SER A 164 -0.88 -4.81 -11.56
CA SER A 164 0.18 -4.13 -10.82
C SER A 164 -0.18 -2.65 -10.61
N MET A 165 0.18 -2.13 -9.45
CA MET A 165 0.17 -0.71 -9.09
C MET A 165 1.59 -0.25 -8.73
N GLY A 166 2.59 -0.73 -9.51
CA GLY A 166 4.01 -0.63 -9.22
C GLY A 166 4.57 -1.86 -8.50
N ASN A 167 3.71 -2.70 -7.96
CA ASN A 167 4.02 -4.00 -7.36
C ASN A 167 2.93 -5.03 -7.74
N PRO A 168 3.24 -6.34 -7.80
CA PRO A 168 2.30 -7.36 -8.26
C PRO A 168 1.22 -7.66 -7.24
N HIS A 169 -0.01 -7.79 -7.74
CA HIS A 169 -1.19 -8.16 -6.95
C HIS A 169 -1.94 -9.32 -7.63
N MET A 170 -2.21 -10.38 -6.87
CA MET A 170 -3.13 -11.46 -7.22
C MET A 170 -4.48 -11.21 -6.56
N ILE A 171 -5.56 -11.25 -7.32
CA ILE A 171 -6.93 -11.05 -6.86
C ILE A 171 -7.70 -12.35 -6.98
N VAL A 172 -8.32 -12.79 -5.88
CA VAL A 172 -9.11 -14.02 -5.77
C VAL A 172 -10.51 -13.66 -5.29
N PHE A 173 -11.54 -13.97 -6.09
CA PHE A 173 -12.92 -13.79 -5.64
C PHE A 173 -13.35 -14.94 -4.75
N VAL A 174 -14.02 -14.60 -3.66
CA VAL A 174 -14.58 -15.54 -2.69
C VAL A 174 -16.03 -15.16 -2.35
N ASP A 175 -16.87 -16.16 -2.04
CA ASP A 175 -18.26 -15.90 -1.69
C ASP A 175 -18.37 -15.20 -0.34
N LYS A 176 -17.63 -15.68 0.66
CA LYS A 176 -17.54 -15.12 2.01
C LYS A 176 -16.10 -15.12 2.50
N ILE A 177 -15.59 -13.93 2.79
CA ILE A 177 -14.19 -13.72 3.15
C ILE A 177 -13.83 -14.30 4.53
N ASP A 178 -14.83 -14.48 5.38
CA ASP A 178 -14.63 -15.03 6.73
C ASP A 178 -14.62 -16.56 6.76
N ASN A 179 -15.01 -17.22 5.64
CA ASN A 179 -15.11 -18.68 5.53
C ASN A 179 -13.93 -19.34 4.82
N ILE A 180 -12.92 -18.56 4.37
CA ILE A 180 -11.76 -19.12 3.68
C ILE A 180 -10.65 -19.49 4.65
N PRO A 181 -9.81 -20.47 4.36
CA PRO A 181 -8.59 -20.77 5.12
C PRO A 181 -7.50 -19.73 4.76
N PHE A 182 -7.69 -18.50 5.25
CA PHE A 182 -7.00 -17.30 4.82
C PHE A 182 -5.46 -17.41 4.90
N GLU A 183 -4.94 -17.90 6.04
CA GLU A 183 -3.49 -18.00 6.24
C GLU A 183 -2.87 -19.07 5.33
N GLU A 184 -3.53 -20.21 5.21
CA GLU A 184 -3.06 -21.30 4.36
C GLU A 184 -3.03 -20.87 2.88
N TRP A 185 -4.13 -20.31 2.41
CA TRP A 185 -4.22 -19.86 1.02
C TRP A 185 -3.31 -18.66 0.73
N GLY A 186 -3.23 -17.71 1.66
CA GLY A 186 -2.36 -16.54 1.52
C GLY A 186 -0.91 -16.93 1.35
N LYS A 187 -0.40 -17.80 2.25
CA LYS A 187 0.98 -18.29 2.22
C LYS A 187 1.31 -19.11 0.97
N PHE A 188 0.37 -19.95 0.51
CA PHE A 188 0.54 -20.73 -0.70
C PHE A 188 0.55 -19.87 -1.96
N LEU A 189 -0.43 -18.96 -2.07
CA LEU A 189 -0.62 -18.13 -3.27
C LEU A 189 0.46 -17.05 -3.41
N GLU A 190 0.95 -16.49 -2.31
CA GLU A 190 2.05 -15.53 -2.30
C GLU A 190 3.25 -16.04 -3.11
N LYS A 191 3.62 -17.32 -2.90
CA LYS A 191 4.80 -17.97 -3.48
C LYS A 191 4.48 -18.87 -4.66
N HIS A 192 3.28 -18.76 -5.20
CA HIS A 192 2.89 -19.63 -6.30
C HIS A 192 3.69 -19.31 -7.57
N HIS A 193 4.20 -20.35 -8.25
CA HIS A 193 5.07 -20.23 -9.42
C HIS A 193 4.52 -19.40 -10.59
N THR A 194 3.25 -19.07 -10.58
CA THR A 194 2.60 -18.14 -11.51
C THR A 194 3.13 -16.72 -11.37
N PHE A 195 3.66 -16.36 -10.20
CA PHE A 195 4.33 -15.10 -9.94
C PHE A 195 5.78 -15.37 -9.53
N PRO A 196 6.74 -15.32 -10.48
CA PRO A 196 8.14 -15.69 -10.21
C PRO A 196 8.84 -14.89 -9.11
N ASN A 197 8.35 -13.66 -8.84
CA ASN A 197 8.91 -12.73 -7.86
C ASN A 197 7.99 -12.57 -6.64
N ASP A 198 7.18 -13.59 -6.32
CA ASP A 198 6.14 -13.55 -5.31
C ASP A 198 5.10 -12.43 -5.56
N THR A 199 3.99 -12.43 -4.85
CA THR A 199 2.90 -11.46 -5.06
C THR A 199 2.14 -11.14 -3.78
N ASN A 200 1.52 -9.95 -3.75
CA ASN A 200 0.48 -9.65 -2.75
C ASN A 200 -0.81 -10.35 -3.15
N VAL A 201 -1.47 -11.01 -2.22
CA VAL A 201 -2.70 -11.76 -2.47
C VAL A 201 -3.89 -11.06 -1.81
N HIS A 202 -4.95 -10.87 -2.57
CA HIS A 202 -6.17 -10.19 -2.14
C HIS A 202 -7.36 -11.10 -2.32
N PHE A 203 -8.03 -11.44 -1.24
CA PHE A 203 -9.30 -12.14 -1.26
C PHE A 203 -10.43 -11.11 -1.27
N VAL A 204 -11.30 -11.18 -2.27
CA VAL A 204 -12.34 -10.18 -2.53
C VAL A 204 -13.72 -10.81 -2.44
N GLU A 205 -14.53 -10.32 -1.51
CA GLU A 205 -15.97 -10.56 -1.44
C GLU A 205 -16.70 -9.37 -2.06
N LEU A 206 -17.54 -9.63 -3.05
CA LEU A 206 -18.40 -8.63 -3.69
C LEU A 206 -19.63 -8.40 -2.83
N ILE A 207 -19.83 -7.16 -2.35
CA ILE A 207 -21.05 -6.79 -1.63
C ILE A 207 -22.09 -6.29 -2.62
N ASP A 208 -21.74 -5.28 -3.41
CA ASP A 208 -22.57 -4.72 -4.49
C ASP A 208 -21.69 -3.98 -5.51
N LYS A 209 -22.31 -3.21 -6.42
CA LYS A 209 -21.60 -2.46 -7.47
C LYS A 209 -20.70 -1.34 -6.95
N SER A 210 -20.88 -0.90 -5.71
CA SER A 210 -20.16 0.22 -5.10
C SER A 210 -19.40 -0.18 -3.83
N ASN A 211 -19.44 -1.46 -3.45
CA ASN A 211 -18.84 -1.93 -2.20
C ASN A 211 -18.20 -3.31 -2.36
N ILE A 212 -16.94 -3.43 -1.95
CA ILE A 212 -16.21 -4.71 -1.86
C ILE A 212 -15.55 -4.85 -0.50
N LYS A 213 -15.43 -6.08 0.00
CA LYS A 213 -14.67 -6.42 1.21
C LYS A 213 -13.41 -7.15 0.81
N VAL A 214 -12.27 -6.79 1.40
CA VAL A 214 -10.95 -7.32 1.01
C VAL A 214 -10.17 -7.74 2.24
N LYS A 215 -9.57 -8.92 2.22
CA LYS A 215 -8.47 -9.33 3.13
C LYS A 215 -7.19 -9.44 2.32
N VAL A 216 -6.08 -9.02 2.94
CA VAL A 216 -4.79 -8.90 2.28
C VAL A 216 -3.77 -9.81 2.94
N TRP A 217 -3.03 -10.54 2.11
CA TRP A 217 -1.79 -11.19 2.47
C TRP A 217 -0.66 -10.52 1.68
N GLU A 218 0.15 -9.70 2.34
CA GLU A 218 1.20 -8.95 1.65
C GLU A 218 2.48 -9.78 1.48
N ARG A 219 3.11 -9.60 0.35
CA ARG A 219 4.36 -10.24 -0.03
C ARG A 219 5.47 -9.97 1.01
N GLY A 220 6.00 -11.02 1.61
CA GLY A 220 7.05 -10.95 2.63
C GLY A 220 6.60 -10.51 4.03
N CYS A 221 5.34 -10.07 4.18
CA CYS A 221 4.81 -9.54 5.46
C CYS A 221 3.68 -10.41 6.03
N GLY A 222 2.95 -11.14 5.17
CA GLY A 222 1.78 -11.91 5.59
C GLY A 222 0.52 -11.06 5.77
N PRO A 223 -0.36 -11.37 6.76
CA PRO A 223 -1.61 -10.65 6.97
C PRO A 223 -1.36 -9.20 7.39
N THR A 224 -2.00 -8.25 6.70
CA THR A 224 -1.96 -6.84 7.06
C THR A 224 -3.36 -6.24 7.16
N LEU A 225 -3.48 -5.11 7.86
CA LEU A 225 -4.76 -4.46 8.07
C LEU A 225 -5.23 -3.66 6.84
N ALA A 226 -4.30 -3.17 6.02
CA ALA A 226 -4.63 -2.39 4.84
C ALA A 226 -3.45 -2.29 3.87
N CYS A 227 -3.75 -2.43 2.57
CA CYS A 227 -2.83 -2.23 1.46
C CYS A 227 -3.46 -1.27 0.44
N GLY A 228 -2.90 -0.07 0.29
CA GLY A 228 -3.45 0.96 -0.61
C GLY A 228 -3.36 0.55 -2.09
N THR A 229 -2.18 0.06 -2.54
CA THR A 229 -1.99 -0.46 -3.90
C THR A 229 -2.89 -1.66 -4.18
N GLY A 230 -3.06 -2.54 -3.17
CA GLY A 230 -3.95 -3.69 -3.27
C GLY A 230 -5.42 -3.32 -3.39
N ALA A 231 -5.88 -2.30 -2.67
CA ALA A 231 -7.25 -1.78 -2.81
C ALA A 231 -7.51 -1.26 -4.22
N CYS A 232 -6.56 -0.50 -4.79
CA CYS A 232 -6.62 -0.04 -6.17
C CYS A 232 -6.65 -1.22 -7.16
N ALA A 233 -5.74 -2.20 -7.01
CA ALA A 233 -5.70 -3.39 -7.87
C ALA A 233 -7.02 -4.19 -7.81
N CYS A 234 -7.60 -4.36 -6.63
CA CYS A 234 -8.91 -5.00 -6.47
C CYS A 234 -10.01 -4.25 -7.23
N LEU A 235 -10.08 -2.92 -7.09
CA LEU A 235 -11.08 -2.12 -7.80
C LEU A 235 -10.86 -2.17 -9.32
N VAL A 236 -9.63 -2.10 -9.80
CA VAL A 236 -9.31 -2.22 -11.22
C VAL A 236 -9.83 -3.55 -11.78
N ILE A 237 -9.53 -4.67 -11.14
CA ILE A 237 -9.98 -5.99 -11.59
C ILE A 237 -11.50 -6.11 -11.52
N THR A 238 -12.14 -5.70 -10.42
CA THR A 238 -13.60 -5.81 -10.28
C THR A 238 -14.34 -4.95 -11.29
N SER A 239 -13.85 -3.74 -11.56
CA SER A 239 -14.42 -2.81 -12.54
C SER A 239 -14.23 -3.34 -13.98
N LYS A 240 -13.01 -3.76 -14.36
CA LYS A 240 -12.73 -4.33 -15.70
C LYS A 240 -13.56 -5.57 -15.99
N LEU A 241 -13.92 -6.35 -14.98
CA LEU A 241 -14.81 -7.50 -15.10
C LEU A 241 -16.29 -7.14 -15.01
N GLY A 242 -16.64 -5.84 -14.93
CA GLY A 242 -18.02 -5.37 -14.82
C GLY A 242 -18.73 -5.76 -13.50
N LYS A 243 -17.94 -6.13 -12.47
CA LYS A 243 -18.48 -6.53 -11.16
C LYS A 243 -18.76 -5.32 -10.27
N THR A 244 -17.99 -4.24 -10.39
CA THR A 244 -18.21 -2.96 -9.71
C THR A 244 -18.28 -1.82 -10.70
N LEU A 245 -18.64 -0.62 -10.20
CA LEU A 245 -18.41 0.65 -10.87
C LEU A 245 -16.90 1.00 -10.84
N ASN A 246 -16.51 2.08 -11.55
CA ASN A 246 -15.12 2.58 -11.54
C ASN A 246 -14.74 3.27 -10.23
N ASN A 247 -15.69 3.49 -9.35
CA ASN A 247 -15.51 3.99 -7.98
C ASN A 247 -16.28 3.09 -7.02
N ALA A 248 -15.65 2.71 -5.92
CA ALA A 248 -16.26 1.87 -4.91
C ALA A 248 -15.55 2.02 -3.56
N ASN A 249 -16.28 1.72 -2.51
CA ASN A 249 -15.71 1.55 -1.18
C ASN A 249 -15.02 0.19 -1.07
N VAL A 250 -13.78 0.19 -0.61
CA VAL A 250 -13.01 -1.02 -0.32
C VAL A 250 -12.90 -1.14 1.20
N TYR A 251 -13.60 -2.12 1.77
CA TYR A 251 -13.57 -2.43 3.20
C TYR A 251 -12.44 -3.40 3.50
N LEU A 252 -11.46 -2.95 4.24
CA LEU A 252 -10.29 -3.69 4.70
C LEU A 252 -10.40 -3.93 6.21
N PRO A 253 -9.64 -4.87 6.82
CA PRO A 253 -9.65 -5.06 8.26
C PRO A 253 -9.33 -3.78 9.06
N GLY A 254 -8.46 -2.91 8.56
CA GLY A 254 -8.09 -1.64 9.19
C GLY A 254 -9.08 -0.49 8.95
N GLY A 255 -10.06 -0.66 8.05
CA GLY A 255 -11.07 0.36 7.75
C GLY A 255 -11.39 0.47 6.26
N LYS A 256 -12.01 1.59 5.88
CA LYS A 256 -12.52 1.84 4.52
C LYS A 256 -11.58 2.75 3.72
N LEU A 257 -11.35 2.38 2.46
CA LEU A 257 -10.81 3.24 1.39
C LEU A 257 -11.90 3.51 0.33
N GLU A 258 -11.82 4.66 -0.31
CA GLU A 258 -12.67 5.05 -1.43
C GLU A 258 -11.82 5.33 -2.66
#